data_251bef2b6385480eaf541f92d256388e
#
_entry.id   251bef2b6385480eaf541f92d256388e
#
_cell.length_a   1.000
_cell.length_b   1.000
_cell.length_c   1.000
_cell.angle_alpha   90.00
_cell.angle_beta   90.00
_cell.angle_gamma   90.00
#
_symmetry.space_group_name_H-M   'P 1'
#
loop_
_entity.id
_entity.type
_entity.pdbx_description
1 polymer ?
#
loop_
_entity_poly.entity_id
_entity_poly.type
_entity_poly.pdbx_seq_one_letter_code
_entity_poly.pdbx_strand_id
1 'polypeptide(L)'
;MIKPMLAQKVNTKPIDWTNKVFVQPKLDGVRCIFTKDGAYSRAGNEFKNVAHIKEDLIDFFRKYPDAILDGELYNHALKDNFEKIISLVKKQKPTDQDAREASNDVQYHVYDLVNEDQDYESRYNWLLRYVPIASSMTVIKNTLVESYDEAQMLHKVHLAQGYEGSILRLNKPYELKRSYNLQKFKDFSDTEAFIVGYEAGKGKFEGLIGKFIMCDDDGNEFGCPIGKGY
;
A
#
# COMPACT_ATOMS: atom_id res chain seq x y z
N MET A 1 15.47 9.13 7.42
CA MET A 1 14.54 8.26 6.64
C MET A 1 13.36 7.91 7.53
N ILE A 2 12.14 8.21 7.09
CA ILE A 2 10.91 7.93 7.83
C ILE A 2 10.58 6.45 7.67
N LYS A 3 10.41 5.74 8.79
CA LYS A 3 9.92 4.36 8.80
C LYS A 3 8.39 4.40 8.93
N PRO A 4 7.61 4.16 7.87
CA PRO A 4 6.18 4.24 7.97
C PRO A 4 5.60 3.14 8.85
N MET A 5 4.42 3.39 9.45
CA MET A 5 3.66 2.39 10.20
C MET A 5 3.32 1.19 9.31
N LEU A 6 3.58 -0.02 9.79
CA LEU A 6 3.34 -1.25 9.06
C LEU A 6 2.21 -2.06 9.69
N ALA A 7 1.33 -2.60 8.85
CA ALA A 7 0.20 -3.38 9.30
C ALA A 7 0.59 -4.75 9.86
N GLN A 8 -0.07 -5.17 10.94
CA GLN A 8 -0.15 -6.56 11.39
C GLN A 8 -1.25 -7.31 10.61
N LYS A 9 -1.31 -8.63 10.74
CA LYS A 9 -2.47 -9.39 10.28
C LYS A 9 -3.63 -9.17 11.26
N VAL A 10 -4.86 -9.08 10.74
CA VAL A 10 -6.07 -9.11 11.57
C VAL A 10 -6.13 -10.41 12.38
N ASN A 11 -6.80 -10.39 13.52
CA ASN A 11 -6.96 -11.54 14.44
C ASN A 11 -5.68 -12.05 15.11
N THR A 12 -4.52 -11.41 14.92
CA THR A 12 -3.31 -11.73 15.70
C THR A 12 -3.37 -11.20 17.13
N LYS A 13 -4.24 -10.20 17.39
CA LYS A 13 -4.56 -9.65 18.69
C LYS A 13 -6.02 -9.19 18.67
N PRO A 14 -6.81 -9.44 19.74
CA PRO A 14 -8.18 -8.94 19.84
C PRO A 14 -8.26 -7.43 19.66
N ILE A 15 -9.26 -6.97 18.93
CA ILE A 15 -9.57 -5.56 18.75
C ILE A 15 -10.55 -5.16 19.85
N ASP A 16 -10.28 -4.06 20.53
CA ASP A 16 -11.19 -3.44 21.47
C ASP A 16 -12.17 -2.54 20.71
N TRP A 17 -13.36 -3.04 20.46
CA TRP A 17 -14.44 -2.38 19.73
C TRP A 17 -15.13 -1.26 20.49
N THR A 18 -14.78 -1.04 21.76
CA THR A 18 -15.23 0.15 22.50
C THR A 18 -14.51 1.41 22.03
N ASN A 19 -13.37 1.27 21.36
CA ASN A 19 -12.66 2.35 20.69
C ASN A 19 -13.10 2.46 19.22
N LYS A 20 -12.94 3.65 18.64
CA LYS A 20 -13.23 3.86 17.22
C LYS A 20 -12.28 3.03 16.35
N VAL A 21 -12.86 2.29 15.42
CA VAL A 21 -12.13 1.52 14.40
C VAL A 21 -12.60 1.96 13.02
N PHE A 22 -11.67 2.25 12.15
CA PHE A 22 -11.93 2.68 10.78
C PHE A 22 -11.49 1.59 9.80
N VAL A 23 -12.29 1.38 8.77
CA VAL A 23 -12.00 0.44 7.68
C VAL A 23 -11.87 1.19 6.37
N GLN A 24 -10.82 0.89 5.63
CA GLN A 24 -10.56 1.42 4.29
C GLN A 24 -10.19 0.29 3.33
N PRO A 25 -10.35 0.45 2.00
CA PRO A 25 -9.87 -0.52 1.04
C PRO A 25 -8.35 -0.64 1.13
N LYS A 26 -7.85 -1.86 0.98
CA LYS A 26 -6.42 -2.12 0.83
C LYS A 26 -6.07 -2.04 -0.65
N LEU A 27 -5.29 -1.04 -0.99
CA LEU A 27 -4.81 -0.82 -2.33
C LEU A 27 -3.63 -1.76 -2.62
N ASP A 28 -3.59 -2.30 -3.82
CA ASP A 28 -2.45 -3.04 -4.35
C ASP A 28 -1.63 -2.12 -5.25
N GLY A 29 -0.81 -1.30 -4.62
CA GLY A 29 -0.02 -0.26 -5.25
C GLY A 29 1.41 -0.21 -4.72
N VAL A 30 2.05 0.94 -4.88
CA VAL A 30 3.40 1.20 -4.41
C VAL A 30 3.37 2.26 -3.31
N ARG A 31 3.64 1.85 -2.07
CA ARG A 31 3.64 2.79 -0.93
C ARG A 31 4.59 3.94 -1.16
N CYS A 32 4.09 5.15 -0.93
CA CYS A 32 4.82 6.39 -1.10
C CYS A 32 4.64 7.31 0.12
N ILE A 33 5.76 7.78 0.65
CA ILE A 33 5.83 8.85 1.63
C ILE A 33 6.17 10.13 0.88
N PHE A 34 5.26 11.12 0.95
CA PHE A 34 5.48 12.43 0.35
C PHE A 34 5.83 13.47 1.42
N THR A 35 6.88 14.23 1.16
CA THR A 35 7.33 15.38 1.95
C THR A 35 7.56 16.57 1.01
N LYS A 36 7.83 17.75 1.54
CA LYS A 36 8.26 18.93 0.73
C LYS A 36 9.49 18.62 -0.14
N ASP A 37 10.35 17.70 0.31
CA ASP A 37 11.62 17.39 -0.36
C ASP A 37 11.45 16.35 -1.47
N GLY A 38 10.35 15.59 -1.49
CA GLY A 38 10.08 14.60 -2.52
C GLY A 38 9.19 13.44 -2.10
N ALA A 39 9.14 12.46 -2.99
CA ALA A 39 8.36 11.24 -2.88
C ALA A 39 9.29 10.05 -2.66
N TYR A 40 9.07 9.25 -1.64
CA TYR A 40 9.99 8.19 -1.22
C TYR A 40 9.28 6.87 -1.01
N SER A 41 9.93 5.79 -1.40
CA SER A 41 9.51 4.44 -1.07
C SER A 41 9.69 4.15 0.42
N ARG A 42 9.10 3.05 0.90
CA ARG A 42 9.33 2.53 2.25
C ARG A 42 10.82 2.31 2.58
N ALA A 43 11.64 2.01 1.57
CA ALA A 43 13.10 1.82 1.74
C ALA A 43 13.88 3.13 1.64
N GLY A 44 13.21 4.26 1.40
CA GLY A 44 13.82 5.59 1.25
C GLY A 44 14.36 5.89 -0.16
N ASN A 45 14.08 5.04 -1.14
CA ASN A 45 14.43 5.36 -2.53
C ASN A 45 13.46 6.39 -3.08
N GLU A 46 13.97 7.42 -3.71
CA GLU A 46 13.16 8.48 -4.32
C GLU A 46 12.43 7.98 -5.57
N PHE A 47 11.16 8.35 -5.70
CA PHE A 47 10.36 8.21 -6.91
C PHE A 47 10.51 9.49 -7.76
N LYS A 48 11.15 9.36 -8.93
CA LYS A 48 11.42 10.51 -9.81
C LYS A 48 10.33 10.73 -10.85
N ASN A 49 9.55 9.70 -11.17
CA ASN A 49 8.51 9.76 -12.20
C ASN A 49 7.10 10.03 -11.61
N VAL A 50 7.00 11.04 -10.75
CA VAL A 50 5.76 11.49 -10.11
C VAL A 50 5.66 13.03 -10.08
N ALA A 51 6.19 13.69 -11.11
CA ALA A 51 6.26 15.15 -11.18
C ALA A 51 4.88 15.79 -11.12
N HIS A 52 3.88 15.22 -11.82
CA HIS A 52 2.49 15.70 -11.82
C HIS A 52 1.88 15.73 -10.40
N ILE A 53 2.18 14.75 -9.55
CA ILE A 53 1.71 14.75 -8.15
C ILE A 53 2.46 15.79 -7.33
N LYS A 54 3.77 15.95 -7.57
CA LYS A 54 4.58 16.98 -6.90
C LYS A 54 4.06 18.38 -7.21
N GLU A 55 3.68 18.63 -8.46
CA GLU A 55 3.09 19.92 -8.90
C GLU A 55 1.80 20.25 -8.15
N ASP A 56 0.89 19.29 -8.04
CA ASP A 56 -0.38 19.46 -7.31
C ASP A 56 -0.16 19.67 -5.80
N LEU A 57 0.98 19.25 -5.25
CA LEU A 57 1.35 19.40 -3.84
C LEU A 57 2.21 20.63 -3.53
N ILE A 58 2.61 21.45 -4.50
CA ILE A 58 3.49 22.61 -4.28
C ILE A 58 2.90 23.58 -3.25
N ASP A 59 1.65 24.04 -3.46
CA ASP A 59 1.00 24.99 -2.56
C ASP A 59 0.67 24.38 -1.20
N PHE A 60 0.35 23.09 -1.19
CA PHE A 60 0.15 22.36 0.05
C PHE A 60 1.43 22.35 0.90
N PHE A 61 2.57 21.96 0.37
CA PHE A 61 3.83 21.94 1.12
C PHE A 61 4.41 23.34 1.39
N ARG A 62 4.06 24.35 0.59
CA ARG A 62 4.39 25.73 0.93
C ARG A 62 3.68 26.17 2.21
N LYS A 63 2.43 25.73 2.40
CA LYS A 63 1.62 26.06 3.59
C LYS A 63 1.92 25.15 4.78
N TYR A 64 2.23 23.88 4.53
CA TYR A 64 2.47 22.85 5.54
C TYR A 64 3.81 22.14 5.30
N PRO A 65 4.95 22.84 5.47
CA PRO A 65 6.27 22.34 5.07
C PRO A 65 6.74 21.11 5.87
N ASP A 66 6.18 20.89 7.06
CA ASP A 66 6.53 19.78 7.94
C ASP A 66 5.55 18.59 7.82
N ALA A 67 4.53 18.71 6.97
CA ALA A 67 3.60 17.62 6.74
C ALA A 67 4.30 16.45 6.04
N ILE A 68 3.96 15.25 6.47
CA ILE A 68 4.46 14.00 5.89
C ILE A 68 3.25 13.15 5.55
N LEU A 69 2.94 13.06 4.26
CA LEU A 69 1.82 12.28 3.77
C LEU A 69 2.23 10.83 3.55
N ASP A 70 1.39 9.91 4.01
CA ASP A 70 1.55 8.47 3.82
C ASP A 70 0.42 7.97 2.92
N GLY A 71 0.78 7.34 1.81
CA GLY A 71 -0.19 6.94 0.80
C GLY A 71 0.34 5.85 -0.13
N GLU A 72 -0.45 5.57 -1.16
CA GLU A 72 -0.15 4.58 -2.19
C GLU A 72 -0.15 5.23 -3.56
N LEU A 73 0.86 4.97 -4.37
CA LEU A 73 0.83 5.22 -5.81
C LEU A 73 0.02 4.09 -6.45
N TYR A 74 -1.14 4.43 -6.97
CA TYR A 74 -2.16 3.48 -7.39
C TYR A 74 -3.07 4.07 -8.47
N ASN A 75 -3.76 3.22 -9.19
CA ASN A 75 -4.88 3.60 -10.04
C ASN A 75 -5.85 2.41 -10.11
N HIS A 76 -7.10 2.60 -9.68
CA HIS A 76 -8.08 1.53 -9.62
C HIS A 76 -8.45 0.97 -11.01
N ALA A 77 -8.36 1.78 -12.06
CA ALA A 77 -8.54 1.31 -13.44
C ALA A 77 -7.45 0.32 -13.89
N LEU A 78 -6.31 0.29 -13.19
CA LEU A 78 -5.18 -0.61 -13.43
C LEU A 78 -5.03 -1.68 -12.33
N LYS A 79 -6.08 -1.95 -11.54
CA LYS A 79 -6.04 -2.91 -10.43
C LYS A 79 -5.57 -4.31 -10.84
N ASP A 80 -5.85 -4.73 -12.06
CA ASP A 80 -5.44 -6.03 -12.62
C ASP A 80 -4.09 -5.95 -13.36
N ASN A 81 -3.41 -4.79 -13.35
CA ASN A 81 -2.13 -4.56 -14.01
C ASN A 81 -1.17 -3.74 -13.11
N PHE A 82 -0.96 -4.25 -11.90
CA PHE A 82 -0.06 -3.64 -10.90
C PHE A 82 1.37 -3.42 -11.42
N GLU A 83 1.88 -4.31 -12.27
CA GLU A 83 3.22 -4.21 -12.82
C GLU A 83 3.42 -2.94 -13.65
N LYS A 84 2.37 -2.45 -14.33
CA LYS A 84 2.44 -1.19 -15.07
C LYS A 84 2.72 -0.01 -14.13
N ILE A 85 2.03 0.06 -13.00
CA ILE A 85 2.26 1.11 -11.99
C ILE A 85 3.70 1.01 -11.47
N ILE A 86 4.16 -0.20 -11.10
CA ILE A 86 5.54 -0.42 -10.64
C ILE A 86 6.55 0.05 -11.68
N SER A 87 6.35 -0.33 -12.94
CA SER A 87 7.27 0.01 -14.04
C SER A 87 7.41 1.52 -14.24
N LEU A 88 6.30 2.26 -14.11
CA LEU A 88 6.28 3.72 -14.25
C LEU A 88 6.96 4.40 -13.05
N VAL A 89 6.57 4.06 -11.81
CA VAL A 89 7.04 4.78 -10.62
C VAL A 89 8.49 4.48 -10.25
N LYS A 90 9.03 3.31 -10.63
CA LYS A 90 10.42 2.95 -10.36
C LYS A 90 11.44 3.51 -11.35
N LYS A 91 11.01 4.20 -12.41
CA LYS A 91 11.92 4.84 -13.39
C LYS A 91 12.80 5.87 -12.70
N GLN A 92 14.12 5.64 -12.74
CA GLN A 92 15.12 6.55 -12.12
C GLN A 92 15.57 7.66 -13.08
N LYS A 93 15.41 7.45 -14.38
CA LYS A 93 15.68 8.42 -15.44
C LYS A 93 14.48 8.43 -16.39
N PRO A 94 13.34 9.00 -15.97
CA PRO A 94 12.15 9.02 -16.81
C PRO A 94 12.39 9.91 -18.04
N THR A 95 11.88 9.45 -19.17
CA THR A 95 11.76 10.25 -20.40
C THR A 95 10.48 11.09 -20.35
N ASP A 96 10.32 12.02 -21.28
CA ASP A 96 9.06 12.79 -21.40
C ASP A 96 7.86 11.89 -21.68
N GLN A 97 8.07 10.77 -22.36
CA GLN A 97 7.03 9.77 -22.60
C GLN A 97 6.65 9.07 -21.28
N ASP A 98 7.65 8.65 -20.49
CA ASP A 98 7.39 8.04 -19.17
C ASP A 98 6.64 9.00 -18.23
N ALA A 99 6.98 10.29 -18.27
CA ALA A 99 6.30 11.31 -17.46
C ALA A 99 4.82 11.50 -17.88
N ARG A 100 4.55 11.52 -19.19
CA ARG A 100 3.17 11.58 -19.72
C ARG A 100 2.37 10.34 -19.32
N GLU A 101 2.95 9.15 -19.45
CA GLU A 101 2.28 7.91 -19.04
C GLU A 101 2.01 7.89 -17.54
N ALA A 102 2.98 8.30 -16.70
CA ALA A 102 2.77 8.39 -15.26
C ALA A 102 1.67 9.39 -14.90
N SER A 103 1.61 10.54 -15.60
CA SER A 103 0.55 11.54 -15.36
C SER A 103 -0.86 11.02 -15.68
N ASN A 104 -0.99 10.11 -16.63
CA ASN A 104 -2.28 9.49 -16.99
C ASN A 104 -2.65 8.32 -16.08
N ASP A 105 -1.66 7.52 -15.67
CA ASP A 105 -1.86 6.19 -15.13
C ASP A 105 -1.57 6.07 -13.62
N VAL A 106 -0.88 7.04 -13.02
CA VAL A 106 -0.49 6.98 -11.61
C VAL A 106 -1.16 8.09 -10.81
N GLN A 107 -1.89 7.69 -9.76
CA GLN A 107 -2.49 8.60 -8.79
C GLN A 107 -1.87 8.38 -7.41
N TYR A 108 -1.92 9.39 -6.56
CA TYR A 108 -1.51 9.28 -5.16
C TYR A 108 -2.72 9.22 -4.25
N HIS A 109 -2.93 8.09 -3.62
CA HIS A 109 -4.03 7.81 -2.70
C HIS A 109 -3.54 7.96 -1.27
N VAL A 110 -3.82 9.11 -0.65
CA VAL A 110 -3.38 9.43 0.71
C VAL A 110 -4.29 8.76 1.72
N TYR A 111 -3.72 8.03 2.66
CA TYR A 111 -4.50 7.33 3.69
C TYR A 111 -4.09 7.69 5.12
N ASP A 112 -2.95 8.36 5.35
CA ASP A 112 -2.56 8.82 6.67
C ASP A 112 -1.63 10.05 6.61
N LEU A 113 -1.51 10.72 7.75
CA LEU A 113 -0.52 11.75 8.04
C LEU A 113 0.44 11.19 9.10
N VAL A 114 1.75 11.28 8.88
CA VAL A 114 2.72 10.85 9.89
C VAL A 114 2.74 11.87 11.03
N ASN A 115 2.06 11.55 12.12
CA ASN A 115 2.00 12.35 13.33
C ASN A 115 1.80 11.43 14.55
N GLU A 116 2.79 11.39 15.43
CA GLU A 116 2.83 10.51 16.59
C GLU A 116 2.04 11.05 17.80
N ASP A 117 1.61 12.31 17.75
CA ASP A 117 0.90 12.99 18.84
C ASP A 117 -0.63 12.95 18.68
N GLN A 118 -1.12 12.74 17.46
CA GLN A 118 -2.54 12.77 17.14
C GLN A 118 -3.11 11.37 16.92
N ASP A 119 -4.36 11.17 17.36
CA ASP A 119 -5.13 9.97 17.01
C ASP A 119 -5.47 9.92 15.51
N TYR A 120 -5.93 8.77 15.03
CA TYR A 120 -6.19 8.60 13.61
C TYR A 120 -7.32 9.48 13.07
N GLU A 121 -8.41 9.64 13.82
CA GLU A 121 -9.54 10.48 13.42
C GLU A 121 -9.11 11.94 13.20
N SER A 122 -8.31 12.47 14.11
CA SER A 122 -7.77 13.83 14.01
C SER A 122 -6.88 13.98 12.77
N ARG A 123 -6.00 13.01 12.50
CA ARG A 123 -5.15 13.00 11.29
C ARG A 123 -5.99 12.89 10.03
N TYR A 124 -6.99 12.00 10.02
CA TYR A 124 -7.87 11.82 8.87
C TYR A 124 -8.70 13.06 8.56
N ASN A 125 -9.29 13.69 9.57
CA ASN A 125 -10.03 14.94 9.40
C ASN A 125 -9.13 16.08 8.90
N TRP A 126 -7.87 16.09 9.35
CA TRP A 126 -6.88 17.03 8.84
C TRP A 126 -6.59 16.79 7.35
N LEU A 127 -6.40 15.54 6.93
CA LEU A 127 -6.20 15.21 5.52
C LEU A 127 -7.38 15.64 4.65
N LEU A 128 -8.62 15.34 5.06
CA LEU A 128 -9.84 15.73 4.34
C LEU A 128 -9.98 17.25 4.17
N ARG A 129 -9.45 18.01 5.13
CA ARG A 129 -9.55 19.47 5.13
C ARG A 129 -8.48 20.17 4.32
N TYR A 130 -7.29 19.60 4.25
CA TYR A 130 -6.11 20.34 3.78
C TYR A 130 -5.39 19.73 2.59
N VAL A 131 -5.52 18.43 2.35
CA VAL A 131 -4.95 17.80 1.14
C VAL A 131 -5.76 18.26 -0.07
N PRO A 132 -5.12 18.75 -1.14
CA PRO A 132 -5.83 19.22 -2.32
C PRO A 132 -6.57 18.05 -3.02
N ILE A 133 -7.69 18.39 -3.66
CA ILE A 133 -8.41 17.45 -4.53
C ILE A 133 -7.92 17.71 -5.95
N ALA A 134 -7.33 16.71 -6.58
CA ALA A 134 -6.84 16.78 -7.96
C ALA A 134 -7.08 15.44 -8.67
N SER A 135 -7.00 15.42 -9.99
CA SER A 135 -7.09 14.18 -10.77
C SER A 135 -5.96 13.19 -10.47
N SER A 136 -4.80 13.73 -10.03
CA SER A 136 -3.61 12.95 -9.68
C SER A 136 -3.62 12.43 -8.24
N MET A 137 -4.55 12.88 -7.37
CA MET A 137 -4.56 12.44 -5.98
C MET A 137 -5.94 12.48 -5.33
N THR A 138 -6.09 11.66 -4.28
CA THR A 138 -7.29 11.61 -3.45
C THR A 138 -6.95 11.17 -2.03
N VAL A 139 -7.80 11.55 -1.07
CA VAL A 139 -7.77 10.98 0.28
C VAL A 139 -8.69 9.76 0.31
N ILE A 140 -8.17 8.61 0.76
CA ILE A 140 -8.92 7.35 0.82
C ILE A 140 -10.08 7.47 1.78
N LYS A 141 -11.27 7.08 1.32
CA LYS A 141 -12.46 7.02 2.18
C LYS A 141 -12.28 5.99 3.29
N ASN A 142 -12.60 6.41 4.51
CA ASN A 142 -12.68 5.55 5.68
C ASN A 142 -14.13 5.40 6.14
N THR A 143 -14.47 4.23 6.64
CA THR A 143 -15.77 3.95 7.25
C THR A 143 -15.57 3.55 8.71
N LEU A 144 -16.22 4.25 9.63
CA LEU A 144 -16.24 3.88 11.04
C LEU A 144 -17.08 2.61 11.20
N VAL A 145 -16.58 1.66 12.00
CA VAL A 145 -17.26 0.39 12.30
C VAL A 145 -17.23 0.15 13.81
N GLU A 146 -18.25 -0.52 14.31
CA GLU A 146 -18.47 -0.78 15.74
C GLU A 146 -18.28 -2.25 16.12
N SER A 147 -18.12 -3.13 15.12
CA SER A 147 -17.96 -4.57 15.33
C SER A 147 -17.08 -5.24 14.29
N TYR A 148 -16.62 -6.46 14.62
CA TYR A 148 -15.92 -7.31 13.67
C TYR A 148 -16.79 -7.69 12.46
N ASP A 149 -18.09 -7.94 12.68
CA ASP A 149 -19.03 -8.33 11.63
C ASP A 149 -19.21 -7.20 10.61
N GLU A 150 -19.31 -5.94 11.05
CA GLU A 150 -19.35 -4.78 10.16
C GLU A 150 -18.04 -4.64 9.36
N ALA A 151 -16.90 -4.81 10.02
CA ALA A 151 -15.61 -4.78 9.34
C ALA A 151 -15.51 -5.89 8.30
N GLN A 152 -16.04 -7.09 8.59
CA GLN A 152 -16.07 -8.22 7.66
C GLN A 152 -17.02 -7.98 6.48
N MET A 153 -18.18 -7.34 6.72
CA MET A 153 -19.09 -6.95 5.63
C MET A 153 -18.41 -5.96 4.68
N LEU A 154 -17.77 -4.93 5.19
CA LEU A 154 -17.02 -3.97 4.37
C LEU A 154 -15.86 -4.64 3.63
N HIS A 155 -15.17 -5.58 4.27
CA HIS A 155 -14.12 -6.34 3.61
C HIS A 155 -14.64 -7.09 2.38
N LYS A 156 -15.78 -7.77 2.48
CA LYS A 156 -16.43 -8.42 1.32
C LYS A 156 -16.79 -7.41 0.22
N VAL A 157 -17.26 -6.23 0.59
CA VAL A 157 -17.55 -5.15 -0.38
C VAL A 157 -16.27 -4.71 -1.10
N HIS A 158 -15.17 -4.51 -0.37
CA HIS A 158 -13.89 -4.12 -0.97
C HIS A 158 -13.37 -5.20 -1.94
N LEU A 159 -13.45 -6.49 -1.56
CA LEU A 159 -13.09 -7.58 -2.46
C LEU A 159 -13.95 -7.60 -3.72
N ALA A 160 -15.28 -7.44 -3.59
CA ALA A 160 -16.20 -7.38 -4.72
C ALA A 160 -15.93 -6.17 -5.66
N GLN A 161 -15.36 -5.09 -5.13
CA GLN A 161 -14.91 -3.93 -5.90
C GLN A 161 -13.51 -4.14 -6.53
N GLY A 162 -12.84 -5.27 -6.27
CA GLY A 162 -11.53 -5.61 -6.83
C GLY A 162 -10.33 -5.04 -6.06
N TYR A 163 -10.52 -4.64 -4.81
CA TYR A 163 -9.40 -4.31 -3.92
C TYR A 163 -8.75 -5.58 -3.35
N GLU A 164 -7.50 -5.50 -2.94
CA GLU A 164 -6.73 -6.61 -2.35
C GLU A 164 -7.30 -7.11 -1.01
N GLY A 165 -8.19 -6.32 -0.41
CA GLY A 165 -8.77 -6.55 0.90
C GLY A 165 -9.09 -5.24 1.61
N SER A 166 -8.90 -5.23 2.93
CA SER A 166 -9.16 -4.07 3.78
C SER A 166 -8.01 -3.78 4.74
N ILE A 167 -7.95 -2.53 5.17
CA ILE A 167 -7.10 -2.07 6.26
C ILE A 167 -8.00 -1.59 7.38
N LEU A 168 -7.77 -2.10 8.60
CA LEU A 168 -8.37 -1.63 9.83
C LEU A 168 -7.40 -0.68 10.53
N ARG A 169 -7.90 0.47 10.95
CA ARG A 169 -7.14 1.49 11.69
C ARG A 169 -7.82 1.76 13.01
N LEU A 170 -7.11 1.51 14.09
CA LEU A 170 -7.55 1.90 15.43
C LEU A 170 -7.36 3.41 15.60
N ASN A 171 -8.26 4.05 16.35
CA ASN A 171 -8.13 5.48 16.66
C ASN A 171 -7.01 5.74 17.66
N LYS A 172 -5.78 5.56 17.22
CA LYS A 172 -4.54 5.68 18.01
C LYS A 172 -3.50 6.52 17.25
N PRO A 173 -2.47 7.03 17.93
CA PRO A 173 -1.35 7.72 17.31
C PRO A 173 -0.67 6.88 16.22
N TYR A 174 0.03 7.59 15.32
CA TYR A 174 0.88 6.96 14.31
C TYR A 174 2.13 6.37 14.97
N GLU A 175 2.54 5.16 14.59
CA GLU A 175 3.74 4.51 15.13
C GLU A 175 4.74 4.23 13.99
N LEU A 176 5.99 4.66 14.14
CA LEU A 176 7.07 4.48 13.15
C LEU A 176 7.62 3.03 13.12
N LYS A 177 6.75 2.05 13.27
CA LYS A 177 7.08 0.61 13.35
C LYS A 177 5.93 -0.25 12.83
N ARG A 178 6.09 -1.57 12.88
CA ARG A 178 4.97 -2.51 12.73
C ARG A 178 4.06 -2.41 13.95
N SER A 179 2.77 -2.15 13.72
CA SER A 179 1.82 -1.80 14.76
C SER A 179 0.51 -2.57 14.67
N TYR A 180 -0.07 -2.88 15.83
CA TYR A 180 -1.45 -3.37 15.93
C TYR A 180 -2.50 -2.26 15.74
N ASN A 181 -2.09 -0.97 15.77
CA ASN A 181 -2.97 0.14 15.45
C ASN A 181 -3.36 0.17 13.96
N LEU A 182 -2.65 -0.61 13.14
CA LEU A 182 -2.90 -0.82 11.73
C LEU A 182 -2.93 -2.32 11.44
N GLN A 183 -4.06 -2.84 10.96
CA GLN A 183 -4.22 -4.25 10.68
C GLN A 183 -4.71 -4.49 9.26
N LYS A 184 -4.13 -5.47 8.57
CA LYS A 184 -4.55 -5.89 7.24
C LYS A 184 -5.50 -7.08 7.32
N PHE A 185 -6.60 -6.94 6.66
CA PHE A 185 -7.61 -7.97 6.44
C PHE A 185 -7.49 -8.41 4.98
N LYS A 186 -6.98 -9.61 4.77
CA LYS A 186 -6.83 -10.26 3.48
C LYS A 186 -7.42 -11.64 3.57
N ASP A 187 -8.13 -12.04 2.54
CA ASP A 187 -8.42 -13.45 2.35
C ASP A 187 -7.18 -14.15 1.77
N PHE A 188 -6.97 -15.37 2.18
CA PHE A 188 -5.99 -16.25 1.60
C PHE A 188 -6.76 -17.31 0.82
N SER A 189 -6.42 -17.50 -0.43
CA SER A 189 -6.82 -18.66 -1.19
C SER A 189 -5.68 -19.67 -1.07
N ASP A 190 -5.99 -20.84 -0.56
CA ASP A 190 -5.08 -21.99 -0.68
C ASP A 190 -5.39 -22.68 -2.01
N THR A 191 -4.36 -23.01 -2.76
CA THR A 191 -4.47 -23.82 -3.97
C THR A 191 -3.43 -24.91 -3.92
N GLU A 192 -3.72 -26.03 -4.52
CA GLU A 192 -2.77 -27.09 -4.77
C GLU A 192 -2.13 -26.86 -6.14
N ALA A 193 -0.85 -27.21 -6.28
CA ALA A 193 -0.14 -27.16 -7.54
C ALA A 193 0.95 -28.21 -7.58
N PHE A 194 1.23 -28.72 -8.77
CA PHE A 194 2.26 -29.74 -8.98
C PHE A 194 3.62 -29.10 -9.17
N ILE A 195 4.66 -29.71 -8.59
CA ILE A 195 6.05 -29.32 -8.88
C ILE A 195 6.40 -29.88 -10.27
N VAL A 196 6.62 -29.00 -11.22
CA VAL A 196 6.99 -29.38 -12.60
C VAL A 196 8.47 -29.13 -12.90
N GLY A 197 9.18 -28.43 -12.01
CA GLY A 197 10.61 -28.15 -12.17
C GLY A 197 11.21 -27.41 -11.00
N TYR A 198 12.46 -27.00 -11.14
CA TYR A 198 13.14 -26.15 -10.18
C TYR A 198 14.19 -25.28 -10.86
N GLU A 199 14.54 -24.16 -10.24
CA GLU A 199 15.70 -23.35 -10.60
C GLU A 199 16.77 -23.44 -9.51
N ALA A 200 18.03 -23.50 -9.92
CA ALA A 200 19.15 -23.51 -9.00
C ALA A 200 19.26 -22.16 -8.24
N GLY A 201 19.66 -22.24 -7.00
CA GLY A 201 19.98 -21.08 -6.19
C GLY A 201 21.20 -20.33 -6.71
N LYS A 202 21.27 -19.01 -6.41
CA LYS A 202 22.39 -18.13 -6.78
C LYS A 202 23.04 -17.55 -5.54
N GLY A 203 24.33 -17.22 -5.64
CA GLY A 203 25.11 -16.62 -4.55
C GLY A 203 25.20 -17.52 -3.34
N LYS A 204 24.73 -17.07 -2.17
CA LYS A 204 24.77 -17.87 -0.92
C LYS A 204 23.93 -19.16 -0.94
N PHE A 205 23.10 -19.34 -1.96
CA PHE A 205 22.28 -20.53 -2.18
C PHE A 205 22.78 -21.38 -3.36
N GLU A 206 24.01 -21.17 -3.83
CA GLU A 206 24.62 -21.97 -4.88
C GLU A 206 24.73 -23.43 -4.43
N GLY A 207 24.37 -24.35 -5.30
CA GLY A 207 24.27 -25.78 -4.99
C GLY A 207 22.97 -26.24 -4.31
N LEU A 208 22.06 -25.31 -4.03
CA LEU A 208 20.73 -25.59 -3.48
C LEU A 208 19.65 -25.24 -4.51
N ILE A 209 18.42 -25.70 -4.27
CA ILE A 209 17.26 -25.27 -5.06
C ILE A 209 16.93 -23.81 -4.66
N GLY A 210 16.79 -22.92 -5.63
CA GLY A 210 16.43 -21.50 -5.40
C GLY A 210 14.92 -21.28 -5.36
N LYS A 211 14.18 -21.95 -6.25
CA LYS A 211 12.71 -21.98 -6.27
C LYS A 211 12.22 -23.25 -6.97
N PHE A 212 11.00 -23.68 -6.64
CA PHE A 212 10.27 -24.66 -7.43
C PHE A 212 9.48 -23.95 -8.53
N ILE A 213 9.33 -24.61 -9.68
CA ILE A 213 8.38 -24.24 -10.71
C ILE A 213 7.14 -25.09 -10.45
N MET A 214 6.03 -24.44 -10.21
CA MET A 214 4.74 -25.03 -9.90
C MET A 214 3.81 -24.86 -11.08
N CYS A 215 2.90 -25.81 -11.28
CA CYS A 215 1.84 -25.73 -12.28
C CYS A 215 0.50 -25.99 -11.57
N ASP A 216 -0.48 -25.10 -11.74
CA ASP A 216 -1.84 -25.29 -11.23
C ASP A 216 -2.67 -26.19 -12.15
N ASP A 217 -3.92 -26.49 -11.75
CA ASP A 217 -4.84 -27.34 -12.51
C ASP A 217 -5.28 -26.70 -13.85
N ASP A 218 -5.14 -25.40 -13.99
CA ASP A 218 -5.43 -24.64 -15.23
C ASP A 218 -4.22 -24.59 -16.18
N GLY A 219 -3.09 -25.19 -15.79
CA GLY A 219 -1.86 -25.23 -16.59
C GLY A 219 -0.99 -23.97 -16.49
N ASN A 220 -1.24 -23.08 -15.54
CA ASN A 220 -0.42 -21.90 -15.34
C ASN A 220 0.82 -22.24 -14.52
N GLU A 221 2.00 -21.92 -15.05
CA GLU A 221 3.27 -22.10 -14.33
C GLU A 221 3.63 -20.83 -13.52
N PHE A 222 4.08 -21.05 -12.29
CA PHE A 222 4.56 -19.99 -11.42
C PHE A 222 5.72 -20.44 -10.53
N GLY A 223 6.55 -19.49 -10.10
CA GLY A 223 7.70 -19.76 -9.24
C GLY A 223 7.34 -19.70 -7.76
N CYS A 224 7.62 -20.79 -7.01
CA CYS A 224 7.49 -20.84 -5.56
C CYS A 224 8.89 -20.79 -4.92
N PRO A 225 9.31 -19.66 -4.32
CA PRO A 225 10.61 -19.57 -3.66
C PRO A 225 10.65 -20.46 -2.42
N ILE A 226 11.80 -21.08 -2.15
CA ILE A 226 12.00 -21.85 -0.93
C ILE A 226 11.93 -20.90 0.27
N GLY A 227 11.06 -21.22 1.22
CA GLY A 227 10.88 -20.45 2.44
C GLY A 227 12.17 -20.38 3.27
N LYS A 228 12.33 -19.28 4.03
CA LYS A 228 13.40 -19.20 5.03
C LYS A 228 13.10 -20.20 6.14
N GLY A 229 13.95 -21.20 6.30
CA GLY A 229 13.94 -22.00 7.52
C GLY A 229 13.83 -23.51 7.36
N TYR A 230 14.66 -24.10 6.50
CA TYR A 230 15.03 -25.52 6.63
C TYR A 230 16.52 -25.63 6.38
#